data_f4c75b3bad3d6b24c4c7445440d6d3dd
#
_entry.id   f4c75b3bad3d6b24c4c7445440d6d3dd
#
_cell.length_a   1.000
_cell.length_b   1.000
_cell.length_c   1.000
_cell.angle_alpha   90.00
_cell.angle_beta   90.00
_cell.angle_gamma   90.00
#
_symmetry.space_group_name_H-M   'P 1'
#
loop_
_entity.id
_entity.type
_entity.pdbx_description
1 polymer ?
#
loop_
_entity_poly.entity_id
_entity_poly.type
_entity_poly.pdbx_seq_one_letter_code
_entity_poly.pdbx_strand_id
1 'polypeptide(L)'
;MHVDEIPIAHTPAGGFDATFPPPVLAGCDTPLVAGAPDLRGLWQAIAATRGGAPVSPDDPILTYVERIEQAGDRIVDMGGGTIADARADGTEANGVHDVSVVD
;
A
#
# COMPACT_ATOMS: atom_id res chain seq x y z
N MET A 1 12.85 8.03 14.10
CA MET A 1 12.93 6.55 14.19
C MET A 1 13.42 6.00 12.88
N HIS A 2 14.39 5.12 12.91
CA HIS A 2 14.91 4.48 11.70
C HIS A 2 13.89 3.49 11.13
N VAL A 3 13.88 3.32 9.80
CA VAL A 3 12.91 2.45 9.13
C VAL A 3 12.91 1.02 9.65
N ASP A 4 14.08 0.49 10.05
CA ASP A 4 14.20 -0.89 10.56
C ASP A 4 13.67 -1.04 11.99
N GLU A 5 13.43 0.05 12.70
CA GLU A 5 12.88 0.03 14.06
C GLU A 5 11.35 0.00 14.07
N ILE A 6 10.72 0.24 12.93
CA ILE A 6 9.26 0.30 12.82
C ILE A 6 8.74 -1.11 12.59
N PRO A 7 7.82 -1.61 13.43
CA PRO A 7 7.27 -2.96 13.26
C PRO A 7 6.66 -3.18 11.88
N ILE A 8 6.68 -4.42 11.43
CA ILE A 8 6.02 -4.83 10.19
C ILE A 8 4.52 -4.60 10.33
N ALA A 9 3.91 -3.98 9.31
CA ALA A 9 2.49 -3.76 9.26
C ALA A 9 1.75 -5.01 8.82
N HIS A 10 0.56 -5.21 9.35
CA HIS A 10 -0.31 -6.33 9.00
C HIS A 10 -1.73 -5.82 8.72
N THR A 11 -2.41 -6.50 7.82
CA THR A 11 -3.79 -6.20 7.51
C THR A 11 -4.66 -6.43 8.75
N PRO A 12 -5.49 -5.45 9.14
CA PRO A 12 -6.42 -5.65 10.27
C PRO A 12 -7.38 -6.81 10.00
N ALA A 13 -7.89 -7.41 11.07
CA ALA A 13 -8.88 -8.48 10.97
C ALA A 13 -10.08 -8.00 10.13
N GLY A 14 -10.40 -8.74 9.06
CA GLY A 14 -11.45 -8.36 8.12
C GLY A 14 -11.07 -7.26 7.15
N GLY A 15 -9.82 -6.82 7.12
CA GLY A 15 -9.37 -5.72 6.30
C GLY A 15 -9.80 -4.36 6.86
N PHE A 16 -9.82 -3.34 6.02
CA PHE A 16 -10.33 -2.01 6.35
C PHE A 16 -11.22 -1.51 5.20
N ASP A 17 -12.14 -0.62 5.51
CA ASP A 17 -13.06 -0.04 4.52
C ASP A 17 -12.49 1.28 3.94
N ALA A 18 -13.33 2.29 3.76
CA ALA A 18 -12.91 3.58 3.18
C ALA A 18 -11.95 4.38 4.05
N THR A 19 -11.83 4.03 5.34
CA THR A 19 -10.93 4.74 6.27
C THR A 19 -9.62 3.96 6.39
N PHE A 20 -8.53 4.56 5.93
CA PHE A 20 -7.21 3.94 6.04
C PHE A 20 -6.77 3.84 7.50
N PRO A 21 -6.06 2.76 7.86
CA PRO A 21 -5.37 2.69 9.15
C PRO A 21 -4.38 3.86 9.31
N PRO A 22 -3.94 4.16 10.55
CA PRO A 22 -2.93 5.18 10.76
C PRO A 22 -1.66 4.92 9.95
N PRO A 23 -0.93 5.96 9.54
CA PRO A 23 0.32 5.80 8.82
C PRO A 23 1.33 4.95 9.60
N VAL A 24 2.01 4.05 8.89
CA VAL A 24 3.00 3.15 9.49
C VAL A 24 4.34 3.83 9.61
N LEU A 25 4.74 4.60 8.60
CA LEU A 25 6.07 5.22 8.52
C LEU A 25 6.08 6.71 8.90
N ALA A 26 5.01 7.23 9.50
CA ALA A 26 4.89 8.66 9.79
C ALA A 26 5.99 9.18 10.72
N GLY A 27 6.48 8.35 11.65
CA GLY A 27 7.56 8.72 12.57
C GLY A 27 8.96 8.39 12.05
N CYS A 28 9.07 7.95 10.81
CA CYS A 28 10.35 7.55 10.24
C CYS A 28 11.09 8.77 9.66
N ASP A 29 12.38 8.86 9.96
CA ASP A 29 13.25 9.91 9.46
C ASP A 29 14.28 9.40 8.44
N THR A 30 14.20 8.13 8.05
CA THR A 30 15.10 7.54 7.06
C THR A 30 14.73 8.03 5.65
N PRO A 31 15.66 8.70 4.94
CA PRO A 31 15.36 9.15 3.58
C PRO A 31 15.24 7.96 2.62
N LEU A 32 14.58 8.19 1.48
CA LEU A 32 14.53 7.20 0.42
C LEU A 32 15.95 6.89 -0.07
N VAL A 33 16.18 5.61 -0.45
CA VAL A 33 17.44 5.25 -1.07
C VAL A 33 17.63 6.02 -2.37
N ALA A 34 18.88 6.34 -2.70
CA ALA A 34 19.20 7.11 -3.89
C ALA A 34 18.70 6.38 -5.15
N GLY A 35 18.04 7.13 -6.03
CA GLY A 35 17.51 6.60 -7.28
C GLY A 35 16.14 5.92 -7.16
N ALA A 36 15.61 5.76 -5.96
CA ALA A 36 14.27 5.19 -5.80
C ALA A 36 13.21 6.18 -6.27
N PRO A 37 12.19 5.73 -7.02
CA PRO A 37 11.07 6.60 -7.36
C PRO A 37 10.29 6.98 -6.11
N ASP A 38 9.90 8.23 -6.01
CA ASP A 38 9.06 8.70 -4.90
C ASP A 38 7.59 8.52 -5.27
N LEU A 39 6.98 7.50 -4.70
CA LEU A 39 5.57 7.16 -4.93
C LEU A 39 4.69 7.53 -3.74
N ARG A 40 5.24 8.21 -2.73
CA ARG A 40 4.49 8.55 -1.53
C ARG A 40 3.28 9.39 -1.83
N GLY A 41 2.17 9.07 -1.19
CA GLY A 41 0.95 9.83 -1.30
C GLY A 41 -0.29 8.96 -1.43
N LEU A 42 -1.38 9.64 -1.73
CA LEU A 42 -2.70 9.03 -1.95
C LEU A 42 -2.96 9.01 -3.45
N TRP A 43 -3.24 7.84 -3.98
CA TRP A 43 -3.45 7.61 -5.40
C TRP A 43 -4.89 7.18 -5.64
N GLN A 44 -5.50 7.67 -6.70
CA GLN A 44 -6.82 7.25 -7.13
C GLN A 44 -6.77 6.73 -8.55
N ALA A 45 -7.48 5.61 -8.80
CA ALA A 45 -7.63 5.09 -10.15
C ALA A 45 -8.45 6.07 -11.00
N ILE A 46 -7.94 6.43 -12.18
CA ILE A 46 -8.62 7.34 -13.11
C ILE A 46 -9.02 6.62 -14.40
N ALA A 47 -8.42 5.47 -14.65
CA ALA A 47 -8.72 4.66 -15.84
C ALA A 47 -8.31 3.21 -15.55
N ALA A 48 -8.98 2.27 -16.17
CA ALA A 48 -8.64 0.86 -16.07
C ALA A 48 -9.09 0.13 -17.33
N THR A 49 -8.48 -1.03 -17.58
CA THR A 49 -8.89 -1.93 -18.65
C THR A 49 -9.25 -3.28 -18.03
N ARG A 50 -10.21 -3.95 -18.65
CA ARG A 50 -10.63 -5.30 -18.27
C ARG A 50 -10.83 -6.11 -19.54
N GLY A 51 -10.14 -7.24 -19.63
CA GLY A 51 -10.18 -8.05 -20.86
C GLY A 51 -9.67 -7.32 -22.09
N GLY A 52 -8.72 -6.39 -21.93
CA GLY A 52 -8.15 -5.60 -23.02
C GLY A 52 -8.98 -4.40 -23.46
N ALA A 53 -10.10 -4.12 -22.79
CA ALA A 53 -10.98 -2.99 -23.13
C ALA A 53 -11.08 -2.00 -21.96
N PRO A 54 -11.23 -0.69 -22.24
CA PRO A 54 -11.44 0.29 -21.18
C PRO A 54 -12.72 -0.02 -20.40
N VAL A 55 -12.68 0.17 -19.07
CA VAL A 55 -13.89 0.06 -18.27
C VAL A 55 -14.78 1.30 -18.47
N SER A 56 -16.07 1.14 -18.18
CA SER A 56 -17.01 2.25 -18.17
C SER A 56 -16.58 3.31 -17.14
N PRO A 57 -16.83 4.61 -17.39
CA PRO A 57 -16.60 5.66 -16.39
C PRO A 57 -17.34 5.42 -15.06
N ASP A 58 -18.40 4.59 -15.08
CA ASP A 58 -19.18 4.26 -13.87
C ASP A 58 -18.65 3.01 -13.16
N ASP A 59 -17.59 2.38 -13.67
CA ASP A 59 -17.11 1.13 -13.10
C ASP A 59 -16.57 1.37 -11.68
N PRO A 60 -16.99 0.53 -10.70
CA PRO A 60 -16.53 0.68 -9.31
C PRO A 60 -15.01 0.65 -9.12
N ILE A 61 -14.26 0.04 -10.04
CA ILE A 61 -12.78 0.04 -9.96
C ILE A 61 -12.21 1.46 -9.96
N LEU A 62 -12.91 2.42 -10.57
CA LEU A 62 -12.47 3.81 -10.61
C LEU A 62 -12.65 4.54 -9.30
N THR A 63 -13.24 3.88 -8.29
CA THR A 63 -13.27 4.40 -6.90
C THR A 63 -12.11 3.91 -6.07
N TYR A 64 -11.24 3.07 -6.64
CA TYR A 64 -10.10 2.51 -5.93
C TYR A 64 -9.11 3.60 -5.53
N VAL A 65 -8.74 3.58 -4.25
CA VAL A 65 -7.78 4.51 -3.67
C VAL A 65 -6.69 3.72 -2.97
N GLU A 66 -5.46 4.17 -3.10
CA GLU A 66 -4.29 3.52 -2.55
C GLU A 66 -3.41 4.56 -1.85
N ARG A 67 -2.91 4.23 -0.68
CA ARG A 67 -1.94 5.07 0.03
C ARG A 67 -0.59 4.37 0.07
N ILE A 68 0.44 5.08 -0.38
CA ILE A 68 1.82 4.58 -0.41
C ILE A 68 2.67 5.39 0.55
N GLU A 69 3.38 4.68 1.44
CA GLU A 69 4.40 5.23 2.32
C GLU A 69 5.74 4.60 1.98
N GLN A 70 6.80 5.39 2.02
CA GLN A 70 8.15 4.91 1.71
C GLN A 70 9.17 5.54 2.65
N ALA A 71 10.17 4.75 3.03
CA ALA A 71 11.36 5.23 3.74
C ALA A 71 12.48 4.21 3.52
N GLY A 72 13.70 4.68 3.29
CA GLY A 72 14.80 3.79 2.95
C GLY A 72 14.48 2.95 1.72
N ASP A 73 14.56 1.63 1.86
CA ASP A 73 14.17 0.66 0.84
C ASP A 73 12.80 0.02 1.11
N ARG A 74 12.06 0.53 2.09
CA ARG A 74 10.78 -0.03 2.52
C ARG A 74 9.61 0.71 1.87
N ILE A 75 8.59 -0.04 1.50
CA ILE A 75 7.34 0.49 0.99
C ILE A 75 6.18 -0.16 1.74
N VAL A 76 5.24 0.67 2.20
CA VAL A 76 3.99 0.21 2.80
C VAL A 76 2.85 0.71 1.93
N ASP A 77 2.13 -0.23 1.35
CA ASP A 77 1.08 0.02 0.38
C ASP A 77 -0.26 -0.44 0.95
N MET A 78 -1.21 0.46 1.05
CA MET A 78 -2.54 0.18 1.57
C MET A 78 -3.58 0.47 0.51
N GLY A 79 -4.34 -0.54 0.14
CA GLY A 79 -5.44 -0.40 -0.82
C GLY A 79 -6.30 -1.65 -0.86
N GLY A 80 -7.55 -1.51 -1.27
CA GLY A 80 -8.47 -2.64 -1.35
C GLY A 80 -8.70 -3.37 -0.03
N GLY A 81 -8.52 -2.69 1.10
CA GLY A 81 -8.71 -3.28 2.42
C GLY A 81 -7.51 -4.06 2.95
N THR A 82 -6.38 -4.07 2.23
CA THR A 82 -5.18 -4.84 2.59
C THR A 82 -3.96 -3.95 2.72
N ILE A 83 -2.95 -4.46 3.45
CA ILE A 83 -1.67 -3.79 3.65
C ILE A 83 -0.56 -4.69 3.14
N ALA A 84 0.26 -4.17 2.22
CA ALA A 84 1.51 -4.79 1.81
C ALA A 84 2.68 -4.03 2.42
N ASP A 85 3.60 -4.74 3.07
CA ASP A 85 4.81 -4.17 3.65
C ASP A 85 6.00 -4.89 3.02
N ALA A 86 6.72 -4.18 2.16
CA ALA A 86 7.69 -4.77 1.27
C ALA A 86 9.01 -4.00 1.26
N ARG A 87 10.01 -4.60 0.65
CA ARG A 87 11.33 -4.01 0.41
C ARG A 87 11.57 -3.88 -1.10
N ALA A 88 12.48 -3.00 -1.46
CA ALA A 88 12.81 -2.74 -2.86
C ALA A 88 13.39 -3.96 -3.60
N ASP A 89 13.86 -4.98 -2.87
CA ASP A 89 14.35 -6.24 -3.46
C ASP A 89 13.23 -7.21 -3.86
N GLY A 90 11.97 -6.81 -3.70
CA GLY A 90 10.82 -7.63 -4.04
C GLY A 90 10.33 -8.54 -2.92
N THR A 91 10.97 -8.54 -1.75
CA THR A 91 10.47 -9.31 -0.61
C THR A 91 9.33 -8.58 0.07
N GLU A 92 8.33 -9.32 0.53
CA GLU A 92 7.24 -8.82 1.36
C GLU A 92 7.42 -9.29 2.79
N ALA A 93 7.53 -8.34 3.71
CA ALA A 93 7.81 -8.66 5.10
C ALA A 93 6.62 -9.29 5.81
N ASN A 94 5.40 -8.93 5.39
CA ASN A 94 4.17 -9.50 5.97
C ASN A 94 3.57 -10.62 5.12
N GLY A 95 4.24 -11.02 4.03
CA GLY A 95 3.79 -12.10 3.15
C GLY A 95 2.82 -11.63 2.07
N VAL A 96 2.83 -12.34 0.94
CA VAL A 96 2.08 -11.97 -0.27
C VAL A 96 0.56 -11.94 -0.03
N HIS A 97 0.07 -12.74 0.91
CA HIS A 97 -1.35 -12.92 1.17
C HIS A 97 -1.71 -12.58 2.61
N ASP A 98 -1.07 -11.56 3.16
CA ASP A 98 -1.39 -11.11 4.52
C ASP A 98 -2.73 -10.39 4.52
N VAL A 99 -3.78 -11.16 4.43
CA VAL A 99 -5.15 -10.70 4.57
C VAL A 99 -5.80 -11.41 5.74
N SER A 100 -6.50 -10.67 6.57
CA SER A 100 -7.29 -11.27 7.62
C SER A 100 -8.58 -11.83 7.04
N VAL A 101 -8.82 -13.10 7.29
CA VAL A 101 -10.03 -13.76 6.82
C VAL A 101 -11.15 -13.48 7.79
N VAL A 102 -12.30 -13.10 7.24
CA VAL A 102 -13.54 -12.93 7.99
C VAL A 102 -14.55 -13.90 7.43
N ASP A 103 -15.05 -14.74 8.29
CA ASP A 103 -16.08 -15.70 7.93
C ASP A 103 -17.48 -15.07 7.97
#